data_afb8fdf438daf39041883f435136ac5e
#
_entry.id   afb8fdf438daf39041883f435136ac5e
#
_cell.length_a   1.000
_cell.length_b   1.000
_cell.length_c   1.000
_cell.angle_alpha   90.00
_cell.angle_beta   90.00
_cell.angle_gamma   90.00
#
_symmetry.space_group_name_H-M   'P 1'
#
loop_
_entity.id
_entity.type
_entity.pdbx_description
1 polymer ?
#
loop_
_entity_poly.entity_id
_entity_poly.type
_entity_poly.pdbx_seq_one_letter_code
_entity_poly.pdbx_strand_id
1 'polypeptide(L)'
;MMLFTSFSHDETDEQLMERFAFRNSEKAFEELYCRYAPRFKGFFMRMLSADGALADDFLQELFLRVYEARGSYQHGKQFSTWAFAMAYNLCKNEYRHRDIVDEYRLQQSYTNEEDSYSSLEFEAAHDRQVFDRQLKKVLAGLTDEQRAAYTLRYEEELPVQEIAQILCCPEGTVTSRLYYT
;
A
#
# COMPACT_ATOMS: atom_id res chain seq x y z
N MET A 1 -10.55 29.25 0.43
CA MET A 1 -11.54 29.15 -0.65
C MET A 1 -10.95 28.18 -1.66
N MET A 2 -11.22 26.87 -1.44
CA MET A 2 -10.72 25.82 -2.33
C MET A 2 -11.54 25.84 -3.61
N LEU A 3 -10.89 26.18 -4.70
CA LEU A 3 -11.44 26.05 -6.05
C LEU A 3 -11.52 24.53 -6.36
N PHE A 4 -12.73 23.99 -6.32
CA PHE A 4 -13.01 22.69 -6.95
C PHE A 4 -12.81 22.85 -8.45
N THR A 5 -11.59 22.62 -8.91
CA THR A 5 -11.33 22.49 -10.34
C THR A 5 -12.00 21.19 -10.79
N SER A 6 -12.94 21.31 -11.72
CA SER A 6 -13.55 20.19 -12.43
C SER A 6 -12.44 19.37 -13.08
N PHE A 7 -12.11 18.23 -12.44
CA PHE A 7 -11.17 17.27 -13.01
C PHE A 7 -11.82 16.63 -14.26
N SER A 8 -11.10 16.60 -15.34
CA SER A 8 -11.54 15.96 -16.58
C SER A 8 -11.59 14.44 -16.36
N HIS A 9 -12.78 13.90 -16.21
CA HIS A 9 -13.03 12.46 -15.94
C HIS A 9 -12.65 11.54 -17.12
N ASP A 10 -12.13 12.11 -18.22
CA ASP A 10 -11.89 11.41 -19.49
C ASP A 10 -10.44 10.90 -19.64
N GLU A 11 -9.47 11.34 -18.82
CA GLU A 11 -8.08 10.92 -18.99
C GLU A 11 -7.78 9.66 -18.19
N THR A 12 -7.07 8.70 -18.83
CA THR A 12 -6.58 7.50 -18.14
C THR A 12 -5.42 7.83 -17.20
N ASP A 13 -5.15 6.95 -16.25
CA ASP A 13 -4.06 7.13 -15.29
C ASP A 13 -2.69 7.17 -15.98
N GLU A 14 -2.53 6.41 -17.07
CA GLU A 14 -1.34 6.42 -17.92
C GLU A 14 -1.15 7.77 -18.60
N GLN A 15 -2.22 8.35 -19.14
CA GLN A 15 -2.19 9.67 -19.78
C GLN A 15 -1.84 10.77 -18.78
N LEU A 16 -2.41 10.69 -17.57
CA LEU A 16 -2.05 11.61 -16.47
C LEU A 16 -0.58 11.45 -16.09
N MET A 17 -0.11 10.21 -15.92
CA MET A 17 1.28 9.95 -15.59
C MET A 17 2.25 10.42 -16.67
N GLU A 18 1.92 10.23 -17.94
CA GLU A 18 2.71 10.75 -19.05
C GLU A 18 2.77 12.28 -19.07
N ARG A 19 1.64 12.96 -18.86
CA ARG A 19 1.62 14.43 -18.73
C ARG A 19 2.46 14.92 -17.55
N PHE A 20 2.42 14.22 -16.44
CA PHE A 20 3.25 14.52 -15.29
C PHE A 20 4.74 14.27 -15.61
N ALA A 21 5.10 13.10 -16.14
CA ALA A 21 6.47 12.70 -16.38
C ALA A 21 7.17 13.57 -17.46
N PHE A 22 6.48 13.82 -18.58
CA PHE A 22 7.10 14.47 -19.76
C PHE A 22 6.79 15.97 -19.90
N ARG A 23 5.73 16.46 -19.24
CA ARG A 23 5.32 17.87 -19.32
C ARG A 23 5.32 18.59 -18.00
N ASN A 24 5.80 17.94 -16.92
CA ASN A 24 5.79 18.47 -15.53
C ASN A 24 4.42 19.04 -15.11
N SER A 25 3.32 18.38 -15.50
CA SER A 25 1.97 18.85 -15.17
C SER A 25 1.63 18.52 -13.72
N GLU A 26 1.74 19.50 -12.82
CA GLU A 26 1.34 19.37 -11.41
C GLU A 26 -0.14 18.96 -11.26
N LYS A 27 -1.02 19.48 -12.12
CA LYS A 27 -2.45 19.11 -12.12
C LYS A 27 -2.67 17.62 -12.41
N ALA A 28 -1.87 17.04 -13.30
CA ALA A 28 -1.95 15.60 -13.58
C ALA A 28 -1.49 14.77 -12.37
N PHE A 29 -0.47 15.25 -11.66
CA PHE A 29 -0.01 14.62 -10.42
C PHE A 29 -1.05 14.74 -9.29
N GLU A 30 -1.66 15.91 -9.12
CA GLU A 30 -2.75 16.12 -8.15
C GLU A 30 -3.93 15.18 -8.42
N GLU A 31 -4.31 15.00 -9.69
CA GLU A 31 -5.38 14.07 -10.08
C GLU A 31 -5.02 12.63 -9.73
N LEU A 32 -3.80 12.17 -10.06
CA LEU A 32 -3.32 10.84 -9.67
C LEU A 32 -3.30 10.67 -8.16
N TYR A 33 -2.87 11.70 -7.43
CA TYR A 33 -2.91 11.70 -5.97
C TYR A 33 -4.35 11.51 -5.45
N CYS A 34 -5.30 12.29 -5.94
CA CYS A 34 -6.70 12.20 -5.51
C CYS A 34 -7.32 10.81 -5.80
N ARG A 35 -6.99 10.21 -6.95
CA ARG A 35 -7.49 8.88 -7.32
C ARG A 35 -6.90 7.76 -6.47
N TYR A 36 -5.61 7.84 -6.17
CA TYR A 36 -4.86 6.73 -5.59
C TYR A 36 -4.58 6.85 -4.10
N ALA A 37 -4.62 8.04 -3.51
CA ALA A 37 -4.32 8.22 -2.09
C ALA A 37 -5.18 7.35 -1.16
N PRO A 38 -6.52 7.23 -1.34
CA PRO A 38 -7.32 6.34 -0.50
C PRO A 38 -6.96 4.86 -0.66
N ARG A 39 -6.62 4.44 -1.89
CA ARG A 39 -6.24 3.06 -2.22
C ARG A 39 -4.90 2.70 -1.56
N PHE A 40 -3.87 3.53 -1.75
CA PHE A 40 -2.56 3.29 -1.13
C PHE A 40 -2.61 3.39 0.38
N LYS A 41 -3.37 4.31 0.95
CA LYS A 41 -3.57 4.38 2.40
C LYS A 41 -4.18 3.07 2.93
N GLY A 42 -5.23 2.56 2.29
CA GLY A 42 -5.82 1.27 2.62
C GLY A 42 -4.81 0.12 2.52
N PHE A 43 -4.04 0.09 1.45
CA PHE A 43 -2.97 -0.88 1.25
C PHE A 43 -1.93 -0.85 2.39
N PHE A 44 -1.41 0.33 2.75
CA PHE A 44 -0.44 0.44 3.85
C PHE A 44 -1.03 0.06 5.21
N MET A 45 -2.27 0.45 5.49
CA MET A 45 -2.94 0.05 6.74
C MET A 45 -3.02 -1.48 6.88
N ARG A 46 -3.28 -2.21 5.79
CA ARG A 46 -3.34 -3.67 5.80
C ARG A 46 -1.97 -4.32 5.84
N MET A 47 -1.07 -3.86 5.00
CA MET A 47 0.27 -4.44 4.93
C MET A 47 1.03 -4.28 6.24
N LEU A 48 1.05 -3.08 6.80
CA LEU A 48 1.89 -2.76 7.96
C LEU A 48 1.16 -2.93 9.30
N SER A 49 -0.11 -3.37 9.28
CA SER A 49 -0.99 -3.32 10.46
C SER A 49 -0.96 -1.94 11.12
N ALA A 50 -0.83 -0.90 10.29
CA ALA A 50 -0.59 0.46 10.68
C ALA A 50 -1.86 1.15 11.16
N ASP A 51 -1.69 2.11 12.06
CA ASP A 51 -2.71 3.13 12.29
C ASP A 51 -2.77 4.14 11.13
N GLY A 52 -3.74 5.04 11.18
CA GLY A 52 -3.93 6.03 10.12
C GLY A 52 -2.72 6.97 9.94
N ALA A 53 -2.01 7.32 11.01
CA ALA A 53 -0.88 8.25 10.98
C ALA A 53 0.32 7.63 10.25
N LEU A 54 0.71 6.41 10.63
CA LEU A 54 1.79 5.70 9.97
C LEU A 54 1.46 5.42 8.48
N ALA A 55 0.22 5.09 8.17
CA ALA A 55 -0.20 4.90 6.78
C ALA A 55 -0.13 6.20 5.96
N ASP A 56 -0.39 7.36 6.58
CA ASP A 56 -0.23 8.67 5.94
C ASP A 56 1.24 9.01 5.67
N ASP A 57 2.16 8.65 6.57
CA ASP A 57 3.60 8.82 6.36
C ASP A 57 4.10 7.99 5.16
N PHE A 58 3.69 6.71 5.08
CA PHE A 58 4.01 5.86 3.93
C PHE A 58 3.36 6.34 2.63
N LEU A 59 2.18 6.91 2.70
CA LEU A 59 1.52 7.53 1.55
C LEU A 59 2.32 8.73 1.02
N GLN A 60 2.78 9.60 1.90
CA GLN A 60 3.62 10.75 1.53
C GLN A 60 4.95 10.29 0.91
N GLU A 61 5.62 9.32 1.53
CA GLU A 61 6.87 8.73 1.03
C GLU A 61 6.67 8.11 -0.36
N LEU A 62 5.55 7.38 -0.58
CA LEU A 62 5.24 6.81 -1.89
C LEU A 62 5.11 7.89 -2.97
N PHE A 63 4.31 8.93 -2.70
CA PHE A 63 4.09 9.98 -3.70
C PHE A 63 5.34 10.83 -3.94
N LEU A 64 6.20 11.00 -2.93
CA LEU A 64 7.53 11.59 -3.12
C LEU A 64 8.38 10.73 -4.09
N ARG A 65 8.40 9.41 -3.90
CA ARG A 65 9.11 8.50 -4.81
C ARG A 65 8.51 8.49 -6.21
N VAL A 66 7.19 8.53 -6.35
CA VAL A 66 6.52 8.69 -7.66
C VAL A 66 6.98 9.97 -8.34
N TYR A 67 7.06 11.07 -7.58
CA TYR A 67 7.52 12.36 -8.09
C TYR A 67 8.99 12.29 -8.55
N GLU A 68 9.88 11.74 -7.75
CA GLU A 68 11.31 11.62 -8.05
C GLU A 68 11.57 10.68 -9.22
N ALA A 69 10.87 9.53 -9.24
CA ALA A 69 11.04 8.49 -10.25
C ALA A 69 10.25 8.73 -11.55
N ARG A 70 9.51 9.85 -11.68
CA ARG A 70 8.66 10.12 -12.84
C ARG A 70 9.36 10.00 -14.19
N GLY A 71 10.64 10.39 -14.24
CA GLY A 71 11.46 10.29 -15.45
C GLY A 71 11.82 8.85 -15.85
N SER A 72 11.65 7.87 -14.97
CA SER A 72 11.85 6.44 -15.24
C SER A 72 10.59 5.72 -15.67
N TYR A 73 9.43 6.39 -15.62
CA TYR A 73 8.18 5.80 -16.06
C TYR A 73 8.19 5.48 -17.55
N GLN A 74 7.87 4.24 -17.89
CA GLN A 74 7.88 3.78 -19.27
C GLN A 74 6.50 3.98 -19.90
N HIS A 75 6.46 4.61 -21.08
CA HIS A 75 5.25 4.79 -21.86
C HIS A 75 4.51 3.46 -22.09
N GLY A 76 3.20 3.48 -21.91
CA GLY A 76 2.35 2.30 -22.10
C GLY A 76 2.37 1.27 -20.96
N LYS A 77 3.09 1.54 -19.87
CA LYS A 77 2.98 0.73 -18.64
C LYS A 77 1.81 1.21 -17.79
N GLN A 78 1.15 0.28 -17.11
CA GLN A 78 0.07 0.64 -16.20
C GLN A 78 0.63 1.37 -14.98
N PHE A 79 0.06 2.54 -14.68
CA PHE A 79 0.47 3.35 -13.54
C PHE A 79 0.23 2.60 -12.22
N SER A 80 -0.93 1.94 -12.09
CA SER A 80 -1.27 1.15 -10.90
C SER A 80 -0.20 0.11 -10.57
N THR A 81 0.17 -0.73 -11.55
CA THR A 81 1.19 -1.77 -11.37
C THR A 81 2.54 -1.19 -10.94
N TRP A 82 2.97 -0.11 -11.58
CA TRP A 82 4.23 0.56 -11.27
C TRP A 82 4.24 1.18 -9.87
N ALA A 83 3.17 1.87 -9.50
CA ALA A 83 3.05 2.53 -8.20
C ALA A 83 2.84 1.52 -7.05
N PHE A 84 2.04 0.45 -7.25
CA PHE A 84 1.91 -0.62 -6.25
C PHE A 84 3.21 -1.41 -6.05
N ALA A 85 4.05 -1.55 -7.08
CA ALA A 85 5.38 -2.14 -6.91
C ALA A 85 6.27 -1.28 -5.99
N MET A 86 6.20 0.06 -6.11
CA MET A 86 6.89 0.96 -5.17
C MET A 86 6.32 0.85 -3.75
N ALA A 87 4.98 0.85 -3.61
CA ALA A 87 4.33 0.71 -2.31
C ALA A 87 4.70 -0.61 -1.61
N TYR A 88 4.69 -1.72 -2.35
CA TYR A 88 5.11 -3.02 -1.82
C TYR A 88 6.58 -3.03 -1.38
N ASN A 89 7.48 -2.41 -2.16
CA ASN A 89 8.89 -2.30 -1.80
C ASN A 89 9.09 -1.45 -0.53
N LEU A 90 8.28 -0.40 -0.32
CA LEU A 90 8.27 0.36 0.94
C LEU A 90 7.92 -0.55 2.12
N CYS A 91 6.85 -1.35 2.00
CA CYS A 91 6.46 -2.30 3.05
C CYS A 91 7.56 -3.33 3.34
N LYS A 92 8.20 -3.88 2.29
CA LYS A 92 9.32 -4.83 2.47
C LYS A 92 10.51 -4.23 3.22
N ASN A 93 10.83 -2.96 2.95
CA ASN A 93 11.90 -2.27 3.65
C ASN A 93 11.54 -2.06 5.12
N GLU A 94 10.29 -1.71 5.42
CA GLU A 94 9.80 -1.57 6.78
C GLU A 94 9.84 -2.89 7.56
N TYR A 95 9.44 -4.01 6.95
CA TYR A 95 9.54 -5.33 7.59
C TYR A 95 10.98 -5.66 7.94
N ARG A 96 11.91 -5.49 7.01
CA ARG A 96 13.34 -5.72 7.29
C ARG A 96 13.87 -4.81 8.39
N HIS A 97 13.41 -3.57 8.44
CA HIS A 97 13.78 -2.64 9.50
C HIS A 97 13.27 -3.12 10.87
N ARG A 98 12.01 -3.56 10.96
CA ARG A 98 11.42 -4.12 12.17
C ARG A 98 12.16 -5.37 12.64
N ASP A 99 12.44 -6.30 11.73
CA ASP A 99 13.19 -7.52 12.04
C ASP A 99 14.57 -7.21 12.65
N ILE A 100 15.31 -6.24 12.09
CA ILE A 100 16.60 -5.80 12.61
C ILE A 100 16.47 -5.15 13.99
N VAL A 101 15.47 -4.29 14.19
CA VAL A 101 15.21 -3.63 15.47
C VAL A 101 14.83 -4.64 16.54
N ASP A 102 14.00 -5.61 16.20
CA ASP A 102 13.56 -6.66 17.14
C ASP A 102 14.71 -7.61 17.48
N GLU A 103 15.55 -7.98 16.51
CA GLU A 103 16.78 -8.75 16.77
C GLU A 103 17.74 -7.98 17.70
N TYR A 104 17.90 -6.68 17.49
CA TYR A 104 18.74 -5.83 18.34
C TYR A 104 18.15 -5.70 19.76
N ARG A 105 16.83 -5.56 19.89
CA ARG A 105 16.14 -5.53 21.18
C ARG A 105 16.27 -6.86 21.90
N LEU A 106 16.13 -7.99 21.23
CA LEU A 106 16.33 -9.32 21.82
C LEU A 106 17.76 -9.52 22.32
N GLN A 107 18.76 -8.97 21.63
CA GLN A 107 20.16 -9.02 22.08
C GLN A 107 20.40 -8.11 23.31
N GLN A 108 19.64 -7.04 23.47
CA GLN A 108 19.74 -6.13 24.62
C GLN A 108 18.82 -6.49 25.79
N SER A 109 17.70 -7.18 25.53
CA SER A 109 16.72 -7.51 26.57
C SER A 109 17.04 -8.81 27.33
N TYR A 110 18.14 -8.79 28.11
CA TYR A 110 18.19 -9.59 29.33
C TYR A 110 17.53 -8.85 30.51
N THR A 111 16.79 -7.78 30.27
CA THR A 111 16.02 -7.06 31.31
C THR A 111 14.79 -6.37 30.71
N ASN A 112 13.66 -6.79 31.25
CA ASN A 112 12.34 -6.13 31.29
C ASN A 112 11.34 -6.43 30.18
N GLU A 113 10.27 -7.03 30.69
CA GLU A 113 8.98 -7.34 30.10
C GLU A 113 8.13 -6.09 29.81
N GLU A 114 7.18 -6.32 28.90
CA GLU A 114 5.90 -5.64 28.73
C GLU A 114 5.87 -4.26 28.07
N ASP A 115 5.25 -4.25 26.87
CA ASP A 115 4.21 -3.27 26.59
C ASP A 115 3.16 -3.82 25.61
N SER A 116 2.03 -4.14 26.22
CA SER A 116 0.79 -4.55 25.59
C SER A 116 0.00 -3.29 25.19
N TYR A 117 -0.17 -3.03 23.91
CA TYR A 117 -1.03 -1.95 23.46
C TYR A 117 -2.50 -2.39 23.44
N SER A 118 -3.23 -1.91 24.43
CA SER A 118 -4.68 -1.92 24.52
C SER A 118 -5.26 -0.75 23.72
N SER A 119 -6.04 -1.04 22.67
CA SER A 119 -6.85 -0.04 22.00
C SER A 119 -8.20 0.08 22.66
N LEU A 120 -8.51 1.24 23.18
CA LEU A 120 -9.82 1.59 23.74
C LEU A 120 -10.83 1.86 22.61
N GLU A 121 -12.01 1.34 22.83
CA GLU A 121 -13.17 1.32 21.94
C GLU A 121 -13.93 2.65 21.96
N PHE A 122 -14.55 2.98 20.80
CA PHE A 122 -15.74 3.82 20.79
C PHE A 122 -16.79 3.21 19.83
N GLU A 123 -18.00 3.00 20.38
CA GLU A 123 -19.11 2.33 19.71
C GLU A 123 -19.86 3.28 18.79
N ALA A 124 -19.93 2.96 17.51
CA ALA A 124 -21.09 3.12 16.61
C ALA A 124 -20.73 2.74 15.16
N ALA A 125 -20.90 1.49 14.83
CA ALA A 125 -21.07 0.86 13.52
C ALA A 125 -20.69 -0.63 13.68
N HIS A 126 -21.46 -1.35 14.47
CA HIS A 126 -21.05 -2.63 15.06
C HIS A 126 -20.68 -3.72 14.02
N ASP A 127 -21.42 -3.86 12.95
CA ASP A 127 -21.20 -4.98 12.00
C ASP A 127 -19.96 -4.76 11.12
N ARG A 128 -19.73 -3.53 10.65
CA ARG A 128 -18.57 -3.23 9.80
C ARG A 128 -17.26 -3.26 10.59
N GLN A 129 -17.27 -2.78 11.84
CA GLN A 129 -16.11 -2.83 12.73
C GLN A 129 -15.77 -4.25 13.19
N VAL A 130 -16.78 -5.10 13.41
CA VAL A 130 -16.58 -6.52 13.74
C VAL A 130 -15.94 -7.23 12.55
N PHE A 131 -16.43 -6.99 11.34
CA PHE A 131 -15.86 -7.54 10.11
C PHE A 131 -14.41 -7.06 9.90
N ASP A 132 -14.16 -5.76 10.00
CA ASP A 132 -12.82 -5.18 9.84
C ASP A 132 -11.84 -5.72 10.90
N ARG A 133 -12.31 -5.93 12.14
CA ARG A 133 -11.50 -6.52 13.22
C ARG A 133 -11.21 -7.99 12.97
N GLN A 134 -12.17 -8.75 12.47
CA GLN A 134 -11.96 -10.14 12.09
C GLN A 134 -11.02 -10.27 10.90
N LEU A 135 -11.22 -9.43 9.88
CA LEU A 135 -10.34 -9.37 8.70
C LEU A 135 -8.90 -9.04 9.11
N LYS A 136 -8.69 -8.05 9.99
CA LYS A 136 -7.35 -7.72 10.53
C LYS A 136 -6.70 -8.92 11.23
N LYS A 137 -7.47 -9.68 12.03
CA LYS A 137 -6.94 -10.88 12.71
C LYS A 137 -6.54 -11.97 11.72
N VAL A 138 -7.35 -12.21 10.69
CA VAL A 138 -7.04 -13.20 9.66
C VAL A 138 -5.81 -12.77 8.87
N LEU A 139 -5.77 -11.52 8.43
CA LEU A 139 -4.63 -10.96 7.69
C LEU A 139 -3.33 -10.96 8.51
N ALA A 140 -3.40 -10.80 9.83
CA ALA A 140 -2.24 -10.88 10.71
C ALA A 140 -1.63 -12.30 10.79
N GLY A 141 -2.41 -13.35 10.51
CA GLY A 141 -1.93 -14.73 10.44
C GLY A 141 -1.26 -15.09 9.11
N LEU A 142 -1.34 -14.24 8.10
CA LEU A 142 -0.75 -14.48 6.78
C LEU A 142 0.71 -14.02 6.74
N THR A 143 1.51 -14.67 5.91
CA THR A 143 2.82 -14.12 5.56
C THR A 143 2.64 -12.79 4.82
N ASP A 144 3.68 -11.96 4.81
CA ASP A 144 3.62 -10.65 4.15
C ASP A 144 3.32 -10.77 2.65
N GLU A 145 3.85 -11.82 2.01
CA GLU A 145 3.59 -12.09 0.60
C GLU A 145 2.16 -12.59 0.33
N GLN A 146 1.59 -13.40 1.23
CA GLN A 146 0.20 -13.83 1.14
C GLN A 146 -0.74 -12.65 1.34
N ARG A 147 -0.46 -11.82 2.35
CA ARG A 147 -1.22 -10.60 2.64
C ARG A 147 -1.19 -9.63 1.45
N ALA A 148 0.00 -9.44 0.84
CA ALA A 148 0.12 -8.60 -0.35
C ALA A 148 -0.68 -9.16 -1.53
N ALA A 149 -0.56 -10.46 -1.81
CA ALA A 149 -1.32 -11.09 -2.90
C ALA A 149 -2.83 -10.97 -2.68
N TYR A 150 -3.30 -11.18 -1.45
CA TYR A 150 -4.71 -11.03 -1.08
C TYR A 150 -5.20 -9.60 -1.29
N THR A 151 -4.51 -8.61 -0.70
CA THR A 151 -4.91 -7.20 -0.78
C THR A 151 -4.94 -6.71 -2.24
N LEU A 152 -3.90 -7.02 -3.02
CA LEU A 152 -3.84 -6.64 -4.44
C LEU A 152 -4.94 -7.32 -5.28
N ARG A 153 -5.32 -8.58 -4.94
CA ARG A 153 -6.34 -9.31 -5.70
C ARG A 153 -7.76 -8.91 -5.36
N TYR A 154 -8.09 -8.83 -4.07
CA TYR A 154 -9.49 -8.72 -3.62
C TYR A 154 -9.92 -7.30 -3.26
N GLU A 155 -8.99 -6.42 -2.95
CA GLU A 155 -9.32 -5.02 -2.63
C GLU A 155 -8.96 -4.08 -3.77
N GLU A 156 -7.83 -4.34 -4.45
CA GLU A 156 -7.40 -3.55 -5.58
C GLU A 156 -7.85 -4.12 -6.93
N GLU A 157 -8.47 -5.30 -6.91
CA GLU A 157 -9.04 -6.01 -8.06
C GLU A 157 -8.05 -6.26 -9.20
N LEU A 158 -6.74 -6.31 -8.89
CA LEU A 158 -5.71 -6.49 -9.90
C LEU A 158 -5.69 -7.92 -10.46
N PRO A 159 -5.42 -8.09 -11.75
CA PRO A 159 -5.25 -9.42 -12.35
C PRO A 159 -3.96 -10.08 -11.84
N VAL A 160 -3.95 -11.42 -11.80
CA VAL A 160 -2.82 -12.22 -11.31
C VAL A 160 -1.51 -11.85 -12.01
N GLN A 161 -1.56 -11.54 -13.30
CA GLN A 161 -0.39 -11.13 -14.08
C GLN A 161 0.25 -9.83 -13.56
N GLU A 162 -0.55 -8.83 -13.19
CA GLU A 162 -0.04 -7.58 -12.62
C GLU A 162 0.48 -7.79 -11.20
N ILE A 163 -0.22 -8.59 -10.39
CA ILE A 163 0.25 -8.96 -9.05
C ILE A 163 1.60 -9.66 -9.13
N ALA A 164 1.81 -10.55 -10.09
CA ALA A 164 3.08 -11.23 -10.31
C ALA A 164 4.22 -10.22 -10.62
N GLN A 165 3.93 -9.17 -11.40
CA GLN A 165 4.88 -8.08 -11.67
C GLN A 165 5.17 -7.27 -10.40
N ILE A 166 4.14 -6.89 -9.63
CA ILE A 166 4.28 -6.13 -8.39
C ILE A 166 5.12 -6.90 -7.35
N LEU A 167 4.83 -8.19 -7.18
CA LEU A 167 5.50 -9.04 -6.19
C LEU A 167 6.82 -9.63 -6.70
N CYS A 168 7.20 -9.36 -7.96
CA CYS A 168 8.39 -9.92 -8.61
C CYS A 168 8.48 -11.45 -8.50
N CYS A 169 7.37 -12.17 -8.77
CA CYS A 169 7.30 -13.62 -8.71
C CYS A 169 6.45 -14.21 -9.86
N PRO A 170 6.57 -15.51 -10.18
CA PRO A 170 5.75 -16.16 -11.19
C PRO A 170 4.24 -16.11 -10.86
N GLU A 171 3.37 -16.07 -11.87
CA GLU A 171 1.91 -16.11 -11.71
C GLU A 171 1.42 -17.34 -10.93
N GLY A 172 2.05 -18.49 -11.13
CA GLY A 172 1.77 -19.71 -10.37
C GLY A 172 2.04 -19.55 -8.86
N THR A 173 3.05 -18.74 -8.50
CA THR A 173 3.33 -18.40 -7.09
C THR A 173 2.24 -17.51 -6.50
N VAL A 174 1.75 -16.53 -7.27
CA VAL A 174 0.61 -15.68 -6.85
C VAL A 174 -0.63 -16.55 -6.62
N THR A 175 -0.96 -17.43 -7.58
CA THR A 175 -2.11 -18.34 -7.48
C THR A 175 -2.01 -19.25 -6.26
N SER A 176 -0.82 -19.82 -6.00
CA SER A 176 -0.56 -20.63 -4.81
C SER A 176 -0.75 -19.83 -3.52
N ARG A 177 -0.21 -18.61 -3.44
CA ARG A 177 -0.39 -17.73 -2.29
C ARG A 177 -1.85 -17.44 -2.02
N LEU A 178 -2.63 -17.14 -3.07
CA LEU A 178 -4.07 -16.88 -2.96
C LEU A 178 -4.88 -18.13 -2.56
N TYR A 179 -4.43 -19.32 -2.93
CA TYR A 179 -5.10 -20.57 -2.57
C TYR A 179 -4.98 -20.89 -1.08
N TYR A 180 -3.86 -20.53 -0.46
CA TYR A 180 -3.58 -20.81 0.96
C TYR A 180 -3.88 -19.61 1.88
N THR A 181 -4.56 -18.60 1.36
CA THR A 181 -5.04 -17.43 2.11
C THR A 181 -6.51 -17.61 2.48
#